data_2869c664f1be60f7dd90de4b527b64d9
#
_entry.id   2869c664f1be60f7dd90de4b527b64d9
#
_cell.length_a   1.000
_cell.length_b   1.000
_cell.length_c   1.000
_cell.angle_alpha   90.00
_cell.angle_beta   90.00
_cell.angle_gamma   90.00
#
_symmetry.space_group_name_H-M   'P 1'
#
loop_
_entity.id
_entity.type
_entity.pdbx_description
1 polymer ?
#
loop_
_entity_poly.entity_id
_entity_poly.type
_entity_poly.pdbx_seq_one_letter_code
_entity_poly.pdbx_strand_id
1 'polypeptide(L)'
;MKIISYDRMKPGVTYEKIEPYLPEEVANVWRLWKAGIVRENYARADELGVVIVFELDSVEAAKRYTDDFPLTKAGFLEWFFIPVQVPLPVEVLFNPKVDTNQPYDRTRAVAQEVR
;
A
#
# COMPACT_ATOMS: atom_id res chain seq x y z
N MET A 1 -6.75 -11.68 -4.16
CA MET A 1 -7.12 -10.25 -4.36
C MET A 1 -5.99 -9.37 -3.85
N LYS A 2 -5.69 -8.33 -4.59
CA LYS A 2 -4.70 -7.35 -4.17
C LYS A 2 -5.35 -6.35 -3.23
N ILE A 3 -4.71 -6.10 -2.09
CA ILE A 3 -5.18 -5.13 -1.11
C ILE A 3 -4.04 -4.17 -0.81
N ILE A 4 -4.26 -2.89 -1.11
CA ILE A 4 -3.31 -1.83 -0.79
C ILE A 4 -3.64 -1.37 0.62
N SER A 5 -2.65 -1.43 1.50
CA SER A 5 -2.80 -0.95 2.87
C SER A 5 -1.78 0.14 3.16
N TYR A 6 -2.13 1.04 4.05
CA TYR A 6 -1.21 2.04 4.56
C TYR A 6 -1.54 2.33 6.02
N ASP A 7 -0.54 2.77 6.74
CA ASP A 7 -0.70 3.10 8.14
C ASP A 7 -0.56 4.61 8.38
N ARG A 8 -1.01 5.02 9.53
CA ARG A 8 -0.73 6.34 10.10
C ARG A 8 -0.35 6.17 11.55
N MET A 9 0.59 6.99 11.98
CA MET A 9 0.91 7.09 13.40
C MET A 9 -0.24 7.75 14.13
N LYS A 10 -0.64 7.17 15.27
CA LYS A 10 -1.63 7.80 16.14
C LYS A 10 -1.06 9.09 16.73
N PRO A 11 -1.91 10.04 17.16
CA PRO A 11 -1.44 11.30 17.74
C PRO A 11 -0.44 11.09 18.88
N GLY A 12 0.63 11.86 18.87
CA GLY A 12 1.67 11.78 19.89
C GLY A 12 2.72 10.68 19.69
N VAL A 13 2.58 9.84 18.67
CA VAL A 13 3.58 8.81 18.36
C VAL A 13 4.71 9.45 17.55
N THR A 14 5.94 9.30 18.04
CA THR A 14 7.14 9.82 17.40
C THR A 14 8.02 8.67 16.92
N TYR A 15 8.98 8.97 16.04
CA TYR A 15 9.96 7.99 15.59
C TYR A 15 10.69 7.33 16.77
N GLU A 16 11.04 8.12 17.79
CA GLU A 16 11.73 7.62 18.97
C GLU A 16 10.93 6.54 19.70
N LYS A 17 9.62 6.67 19.74
CA LYS A 17 8.73 5.68 20.37
C LYS A 17 8.67 4.38 19.59
N ILE A 18 8.71 4.44 18.25
CA ILE A 18 8.61 3.25 17.41
C ILE A 18 9.94 2.55 17.21
N GLU A 19 11.04 3.26 17.33
CA GLU A 19 12.39 2.76 17.02
C GLU A 19 12.72 1.42 17.70
N PRO A 20 12.44 1.21 19.00
CA PRO A 20 12.73 -0.07 19.64
C PRO A 20 11.99 -1.27 19.04
N TYR A 21 10.87 -1.05 18.37
CA TYR A 21 10.04 -2.09 17.75
C TYR A 21 10.45 -2.39 16.31
N LEU A 22 11.25 -1.54 15.67
CA LEU A 22 11.55 -1.65 14.24
C LEU A 22 12.21 -2.97 13.84
N PRO A 23 13.17 -3.54 14.59
CA PRO A 23 13.76 -4.81 14.19
C PRO A 23 12.71 -5.92 14.01
N GLU A 24 11.79 -6.08 14.96
CA GLU A 24 10.73 -7.10 14.87
C GLU A 24 9.67 -6.71 13.84
N GLU A 25 9.34 -5.45 13.70
CA GLU A 25 8.40 -4.96 12.69
C GLU A 25 8.89 -5.31 11.28
N VAL A 26 10.15 -5.00 10.98
CA VAL A 26 10.77 -5.28 9.69
C VAL A 26 10.89 -6.78 9.45
N ALA A 27 11.30 -7.53 10.47
CA ALA A 27 11.40 -8.99 10.38
C ALA A 27 10.04 -9.63 10.09
N ASN A 28 8.97 -9.11 10.68
CA ASN A 28 7.61 -9.60 10.44
C ASN A 28 7.17 -9.38 8.99
N VAL A 29 7.40 -8.20 8.45
CA VAL A 29 7.09 -7.90 7.04
C VAL A 29 7.91 -8.79 6.11
N TRP A 30 9.19 -9.00 6.42
CA TRP A 30 10.06 -9.88 5.65
C TRP A 30 9.54 -11.32 5.60
N ARG A 31 9.08 -11.85 6.73
CA ARG A 31 8.50 -13.20 6.79
C ARG A 31 7.24 -13.30 5.91
N LEU A 32 6.39 -12.29 5.95
CA LEU A 32 5.19 -12.24 5.11
C LEU A 32 5.53 -12.10 3.63
N TRP A 33 6.60 -11.38 3.32
CA TRP A 33 7.09 -11.24 1.95
C TRP A 33 7.57 -12.57 1.41
N LYS A 34 8.39 -13.29 2.17
CA LYS A 34 8.85 -14.62 1.77
C LYS A 34 7.69 -15.61 1.58
N ALA A 35 6.65 -15.47 2.37
CA ALA A 35 5.45 -16.33 2.27
C ALA A 35 4.54 -15.96 1.08
N GLY A 36 4.82 -14.88 0.37
CA GLY A 36 3.98 -14.42 -0.74
C GLY A 36 2.71 -13.70 -0.32
N ILE A 37 2.55 -13.41 0.97
CA ILE A 37 1.40 -12.69 1.52
C ILE A 37 1.55 -11.20 1.25
N VAL A 38 2.76 -10.65 1.46
CA VAL A 38 3.12 -9.30 1.06
C VAL A 38 3.78 -9.37 -0.31
N ARG A 39 3.28 -8.58 -1.27
CA ARG A 39 3.84 -8.50 -2.62
C ARG A 39 4.77 -7.31 -2.79
N GLU A 40 4.42 -6.18 -2.20
CA GLU A 40 5.21 -4.95 -2.26
C GLU A 40 5.11 -4.25 -0.92
N ASN A 41 6.17 -3.58 -0.53
CA ASN A 41 6.13 -2.71 0.64
C ASN A 41 7.07 -1.51 0.41
N TYR A 42 6.66 -0.36 0.92
CA TYR A 42 7.35 0.90 0.72
C TYR A 42 7.28 1.73 1.98
N ALA A 43 8.35 2.48 2.26
CA ALA A 43 8.25 3.59 3.19
C ALA A 43 7.57 4.76 2.48
N ARG A 44 6.72 5.49 3.17
CA ARG A 44 6.13 6.71 2.62
C ARG A 44 7.17 7.82 2.55
N ALA A 45 7.12 8.60 1.47
CA ALA A 45 8.02 9.74 1.30
C ALA A 45 7.41 11.06 1.83
N ASP A 46 6.11 11.07 2.09
CA ASP A 46 5.37 12.27 2.51
C ASP A 46 5.17 12.37 4.02
N GLU A 47 5.09 11.26 4.72
CA GLU A 47 4.96 11.22 6.17
C GLU A 47 5.54 9.91 6.71
N LEU A 48 5.71 9.82 8.02
CA LEU A 48 6.17 8.59 8.67
C LEU A 48 5.10 7.51 8.53
N GLY A 49 5.44 6.43 7.84
CA GLY A 49 4.52 5.33 7.60
C GLY A 49 4.96 4.45 6.45
N VAL A 50 4.15 3.44 6.18
CA VAL A 50 4.42 2.45 5.13
C VAL A 50 3.18 2.22 4.26
N VAL A 51 3.44 1.74 3.05
CA VAL A 51 2.42 1.19 2.17
C VAL A 51 2.77 -0.28 1.94
N ILE A 52 1.83 -1.16 2.21
CA ILE A 52 2.00 -2.60 2.04
C ILE A 52 0.92 -3.12 1.10
N VAL A 53 1.34 -3.83 0.07
CA VAL A 53 0.43 -4.48 -0.87
C VAL A 53 0.36 -5.96 -0.51
N PHE A 54 -0.82 -6.39 -0.06
CA PHE A 54 -1.10 -7.79 0.25
C PHE A 54 -1.74 -8.51 -0.92
N GLU A 55 -1.48 -9.81 -1.02
CA GLU A 55 -2.24 -10.73 -1.87
C GLU A 55 -2.99 -11.69 -0.95
N LEU A 56 -4.27 -11.41 -0.73
CA LEU A 56 -5.13 -12.12 0.20
C LEU A 56 -6.57 -12.17 -0.34
N ASP A 57 -7.41 -12.98 0.29
CA ASP A 57 -8.78 -13.18 -0.16
C ASP A 57 -9.73 -12.05 0.24
N SER A 58 -9.39 -11.28 1.27
CA SER A 58 -10.28 -10.25 1.80
C SER A 58 -9.54 -9.18 2.59
N VAL A 59 -10.21 -8.04 2.78
CA VAL A 59 -9.73 -6.97 3.68
C VAL A 59 -9.63 -7.49 5.11
N GLU A 60 -10.56 -8.33 5.54
CA GLU A 60 -10.55 -8.91 6.88
C GLU A 60 -9.31 -9.77 7.12
N ALA A 61 -8.86 -10.51 6.09
CA ALA A 61 -7.62 -11.26 6.18
C ALA A 61 -6.41 -10.34 6.34
N ALA A 62 -6.34 -9.25 5.56
CA ALA A 62 -5.28 -8.27 5.68
C ALA A 62 -5.26 -7.63 7.07
N LYS A 63 -6.43 -7.31 7.60
CA LYS A 63 -6.57 -6.74 8.94
C LYS A 63 -6.03 -7.68 10.01
N ARG A 64 -6.29 -8.96 9.91
CA ARG A 64 -5.75 -9.95 10.87
C ARG A 64 -4.22 -9.93 10.88
N TYR A 65 -3.57 -9.80 9.71
CA TYR A 65 -2.12 -9.71 9.64
C TYR A 65 -1.59 -8.40 10.25
N THR A 66 -2.20 -7.27 9.93
CA THR A 66 -1.76 -5.97 10.47
C THR A 66 -2.01 -5.85 11.96
N ASP A 67 -3.06 -6.48 12.49
CA ASP A 67 -3.32 -6.53 13.94
C ASP A 67 -2.20 -7.22 14.71
N ASP A 68 -1.47 -8.13 14.07
CA ASP A 68 -0.33 -8.86 14.67
C ASP A 68 1.01 -8.13 14.54
N PHE A 69 1.07 -7.03 13.82
CA PHE A 69 2.32 -6.26 13.72
C PHE A 69 2.71 -5.69 15.08
N PRO A 70 4.00 -5.75 15.45
CA PRO A 70 4.46 -5.23 16.75
C PRO A 70 4.03 -3.80 17.04
N LEU A 71 4.13 -2.89 16.08
CA LEU A 71 3.73 -1.50 16.25
C LEU A 71 2.21 -1.35 16.39
N THR A 72 1.43 -2.20 15.74
CA THR A 72 -0.03 -2.22 15.88
C THR A 72 -0.42 -2.69 17.27
N LYS A 73 0.19 -3.77 17.73
CA LYS A 73 -0.05 -4.30 19.10
C LYS A 73 0.34 -3.29 20.18
N ALA A 74 1.38 -2.51 19.93
CA ALA A 74 1.80 -1.45 20.85
C ALA A 74 0.83 -0.26 20.87
N GLY A 75 -0.14 -0.23 19.95
CA GLY A 75 -1.14 0.84 19.90
C GLY A 75 -0.67 2.10 19.18
N PHE A 76 0.37 2.01 18.35
CA PHE A 76 0.98 3.18 17.70
C PHE A 76 0.42 3.47 16.31
N LEU A 77 -0.21 2.47 15.65
CA LEU A 77 -0.64 2.58 14.26
C LEU A 77 -2.14 2.46 14.10
N GLU A 78 -2.64 3.17 13.10
CA GLU A 78 -3.96 2.99 12.52
C GLU A 78 -3.79 2.56 11.07
N TRP A 79 -4.49 1.51 10.65
CA TRP A 79 -4.38 0.94 9.31
C TRP A 79 -5.60 1.24 8.46
N PHE A 80 -5.36 1.46 7.18
CA PHE A 80 -6.38 1.69 6.15
C PHE A 80 -6.17 0.69 5.01
N PHE A 81 -7.27 0.22 4.41
CA PHE A 81 -7.23 -0.83 3.41
C PHE A 81 -8.04 -0.44 2.17
N ILE A 82 -7.46 -0.67 1.00
CA ILE A 82 -8.11 -0.43 -0.29
C ILE A 82 -8.03 -1.73 -1.08
N PRO A 83 -9.14 -2.51 -1.14
CA PRO A 83 -9.18 -3.66 -2.05
C PRO A 83 -9.24 -3.14 -3.48
N VAL A 84 -8.49 -3.76 -4.38
CA VAL A 84 -8.41 -3.32 -5.76
C VAL A 84 -8.68 -4.46 -6.71
N GLN A 85 -9.14 -4.14 -7.90
CA GLN A 85 -9.45 -5.09 -8.95
C GLN A 85 -9.11 -4.47 -10.31
N VAL A 86 -9.14 -5.29 -11.36
CA VAL A 86 -8.96 -4.81 -12.72
C VAL A 86 -10.06 -3.79 -13.03
N PRO A 87 -9.72 -2.62 -13.59
CA PRO A 87 -10.73 -1.63 -13.94
C PRO A 87 -11.62 -2.17 -15.08
N LEU A 88 -12.92 -2.32 -14.80
CA LEU A 88 -13.87 -2.84 -15.79
C LEU A 88 -13.92 -1.99 -17.07
N PRO A 89 -13.83 -0.64 -17.03
CA PRO A 89 -13.78 0.17 -18.24
C PRO A 89 -12.65 -0.16 -19.23
N VAL A 90 -11.67 -0.97 -18.85
CA VAL A 90 -10.59 -1.38 -19.77
C VAL A 90 -11.16 -2.10 -21.01
N GLU A 91 -12.34 -2.69 -20.91
CA GLU A 91 -13.00 -3.37 -22.04
C GLU A 91 -13.34 -2.41 -23.20
N VAL A 92 -13.37 -1.10 -22.96
CA VAL A 92 -13.55 -0.12 -24.02
C VAL A 92 -12.45 -0.20 -25.09
N LEU A 93 -11.29 -0.76 -24.73
CA LEU A 93 -10.17 -0.96 -25.68
C LEU A 93 -10.52 -1.92 -26.82
N PHE A 94 -11.56 -2.77 -26.64
CA PHE A 94 -12.06 -3.65 -27.70
C PHE A 94 -12.97 -2.94 -28.69
N ASN A 95 -13.38 -1.71 -28.42
CA ASN A 95 -14.14 -0.89 -29.35
C ASN A 95 -13.20 -0.37 -30.44
N PRO A 96 -13.45 -0.68 -31.75
CA PRO A 96 -12.55 -0.27 -32.83
C PRO A 96 -12.50 1.24 -33.04
N LYS A 97 -13.39 2.01 -32.44
CA LYS A 97 -13.36 3.49 -32.48
C LYS A 97 -12.36 4.11 -31.50
N VAL A 98 -11.83 3.32 -30.55
CA VAL A 98 -10.86 3.79 -29.58
C VAL A 98 -9.46 3.68 -30.19
N ASP A 99 -8.74 4.80 -30.25
CA ASP A 99 -7.35 4.83 -30.74
C ASP A 99 -6.39 4.44 -29.61
N THR A 100 -5.87 3.22 -29.68
CA THR A 100 -4.90 2.70 -28.72
C THR A 100 -3.45 2.94 -29.17
N ASN A 101 -3.22 3.56 -30.32
CA ASN A 101 -1.88 3.79 -30.87
C ASN A 101 -1.31 5.16 -30.52
N GLN A 102 -2.11 6.01 -29.90
CA GLN A 102 -1.66 7.35 -29.54
C GLN A 102 -0.57 7.26 -28.44
N PRO A 103 0.59 7.90 -28.62
CA PRO A 103 1.63 7.87 -27.61
C PRO A 103 1.23 8.68 -26.38
N TYR A 104 1.78 8.28 -25.24
CA TYR A 104 1.59 9.03 -23.99
C TYR A 104 2.30 10.38 -24.06
N ASP A 105 1.57 11.45 -23.75
CA ASP A 105 2.11 12.82 -23.75
C ASP A 105 2.72 13.15 -22.37
N ARG A 106 4.01 12.94 -22.25
CA ARG A 106 4.78 13.23 -21.03
C ARG A 106 4.83 14.70 -20.69
N THR A 107 4.81 15.57 -21.69
CA THR A 107 4.82 17.02 -21.48
C THR A 107 3.57 17.47 -20.74
N ARG A 108 2.42 16.92 -21.13
CA ARG A 108 1.14 17.21 -20.48
C ARG A 108 1.12 16.73 -19.04
N ALA A 109 1.67 15.54 -18.75
CA ALA A 109 1.74 14.99 -17.41
C ALA A 109 2.60 15.88 -16.49
N VAL A 110 3.76 16.32 -16.96
CA VAL A 110 4.65 17.22 -16.21
C VAL A 110 3.97 18.54 -15.92
N ALA A 111 3.24 19.11 -16.88
CA ALA A 111 2.50 20.36 -16.71
C ALA A 111 1.42 20.22 -15.62
N GLN A 112 0.81 19.05 -15.47
CA GLN A 112 -0.17 18.79 -14.42
C GLN A 112 0.47 18.67 -13.05
N GLU A 113 1.67 18.11 -12.95
CA GLU A 113 2.41 17.97 -11.68
C GLU A 113 2.83 19.32 -11.09
N VAL A 114 3.11 20.31 -11.93
CA VAL A 114 3.56 21.64 -11.52
C VAL A 114 2.42 22.48 -10.91
N ARG A 115 1.20 22.05 -11.06
CA ARG A 115 0.05 22.72 -10.45
C ARG A 115 -0.02 22.44 -8.96
#